data_1b7010d1ed55de24f831c033d2e16865
#
_entry.id   1b7010d1ed55de24f831c033d2e16865
#
_cell.length_a   1.000
_cell.length_b   1.000
_cell.length_c   1.000
_cell.angle_alpha   90.00
_cell.angle_beta   90.00
_cell.angle_gamma   90.00
#
_symmetry.space_group_name_H-M   'P 1'
#
loop_
_entity.id
_entity.type
_entity.pdbx_description
1 polymer ?
#
loop_
_entity_poly.entity_id
_entity_poly.type
_entity_poly.pdbx_seq_one_letter_code
_entity_poly.pdbx_strand_id
1 'polypeptide(L)'
;MPSFKKEIMKLAKNTILSNRDIAKVVGCSPRTVNKYAGSHTDRCKQKVACDSADIFEIQKTILMPDIHYPHYDQRVMEALEEFIIDYQPNELVYMGDQISLDCISYWNKRKPLLKEGQRLLNDYKGFDHHILQRHEAITSDSCRRTFMIGNHEYRIEMYCEEHPELQGMIDLVSYLDLENRGYKIIPFNEIHKIGKLNVIHGFYWNKYHAVKTLEAFEGNVVYAHVHNPQMYAKVSPIDRKGYHTATALGCLCNIKPDYKRNAPNFWINQFAIVEHLPATGIFNLFPITIIEGSFMFNSKYYGKNL
;
A
#
# COMPACT_ATOMS: atom_id res chain seq x y z
N MET A 1 45.72 -24.12 -13.05
CA MET A 1 45.07 -23.11 -13.91
C MET A 1 43.57 -23.26 -13.81
N PRO A 2 42.80 -22.25 -13.37
CA PRO A 2 41.36 -22.31 -13.50
C PRO A 2 41.05 -22.39 -15.00
N SER A 3 40.31 -23.40 -15.42
CA SER A 3 40.10 -23.62 -16.83
C SER A 3 39.31 -22.46 -17.41
N PHE A 4 39.77 -21.85 -18.50
CA PHE A 4 39.05 -20.83 -19.28
C PHE A 4 37.54 -21.12 -19.40
N LYS A 5 37.16 -22.37 -19.41
CA LYS A 5 35.78 -22.82 -19.44
C LYS A 5 34.96 -22.30 -18.24
N LYS A 6 35.50 -22.40 -17.01
CA LYS A 6 34.77 -21.94 -15.81
C LYS A 6 34.55 -20.41 -15.80
N GLU A 7 35.59 -19.69 -16.26
CA GLU A 7 35.57 -18.23 -16.31
C GLU A 7 34.65 -17.70 -17.42
N ILE A 8 34.71 -18.33 -18.62
CA ILE A 8 33.77 -18.06 -19.72
C ILE A 8 32.32 -18.30 -19.23
N MET A 9 32.03 -19.43 -18.60
CA MET A 9 30.70 -19.75 -18.14
C MET A 9 30.20 -18.78 -17.05
N LYS A 10 31.10 -18.35 -16.15
CA LYS A 10 30.78 -17.35 -15.10
C LYS A 10 30.43 -15.99 -15.70
N LEU A 11 31.25 -15.48 -16.65
CA LEU A 11 30.99 -14.21 -17.30
C LEU A 11 29.74 -14.27 -18.20
N ALA A 12 29.57 -15.36 -18.95
CA ALA A 12 28.43 -15.54 -19.80
C ALA A 12 27.10 -15.64 -19.04
N LYS A 13 27.08 -16.20 -17.83
CA LYS A 13 25.89 -16.30 -16.97
C LYS A 13 25.54 -14.98 -16.30
N ASN A 14 26.56 -14.21 -15.88
CA ASN A 14 26.38 -13.05 -15.03
C ASN A 14 26.40 -11.70 -15.77
N THR A 15 26.67 -11.70 -17.08
CA THR A 15 26.77 -10.45 -17.86
C THR A 15 26.09 -10.58 -19.22
N ILE A 16 25.80 -9.44 -19.84
CA ILE A 16 25.30 -9.33 -21.23
C ILE A 16 26.44 -9.07 -22.23
N LEU A 17 27.70 -9.27 -21.82
CA LEU A 17 28.86 -9.04 -22.66
C LEU A 17 28.81 -9.89 -23.94
N SER A 18 29.23 -9.30 -25.05
CA SER A 18 29.37 -10.03 -26.31
C SER A 18 30.44 -11.14 -26.21
N ASN A 19 30.36 -12.14 -27.09
CA ASN A 19 31.37 -13.18 -27.13
C ASN A 19 32.78 -12.62 -27.43
N ARG A 20 32.89 -11.48 -28.12
CA ARG A 20 34.14 -10.77 -28.39
C ARG A 20 34.71 -10.12 -27.12
N ASP A 21 33.82 -9.54 -26.29
CA ASP A 21 34.23 -8.88 -25.05
C ASP A 21 34.63 -9.90 -23.99
N ILE A 22 33.85 -10.98 -23.83
CA ILE A 22 34.24 -12.11 -22.98
C ILE A 22 35.59 -12.71 -23.43
N ALA A 23 35.77 -12.88 -24.70
CA ALA A 23 37.03 -13.38 -25.26
C ALA A 23 38.24 -12.50 -24.93
N LYS A 24 38.07 -11.17 -24.98
CA LYS A 24 39.08 -10.19 -24.55
C LYS A 24 39.39 -10.29 -23.06
N VAL A 25 38.37 -10.37 -22.21
CA VAL A 25 38.55 -10.46 -20.78
C VAL A 25 39.25 -11.75 -20.35
N VAL A 26 38.88 -12.86 -20.96
CA VAL A 26 39.41 -14.19 -20.62
C VAL A 26 40.70 -14.53 -21.38
N GLY A 27 41.07 -13.76 -22.39
CA GLY A 27 42.28 -14.00 -23.18
C GLY A 27 42.14 -15.20 -24.13
N CYS A 28 40.97 -15.40 -24.72
CA CYS A 28 40.72 -16.52 -25.64
C CYS A 28 40.07 -16.05 -26.96
N SER A 29 39.76 -16.96 -27.87
CA SER A 29 39.07 -16.60 -29.11
C SER A 29 37.56 -16.52 -28.90
N PRO A 30 36.82 -15.67 -29.68
CA PRO A 30 35.34 -15.64 -29.63
C PRO A 30 34.67 -16.98 -29.98
N ARG A 31 35.35 -17.81 -30.82
CA ARG A 31 34.93 -19.19 -31.11
C ARG A 31 34.97 -20.08 -29.89
N THR A 32 35.99 -19.90 -29.02
CA THR A 32 36.12 -20.62 -27.76
C THR A 32 34.98 -20.24 -26.81
N VAL A 33 34.62 -18.95 -26.75
CA VAL A 33 33.48 -18.48 -25.97
C VAL A 33 32.17 -19.09 -26.48
N ASN A 34 31.96 -19.05 -27.81
CA ASN A 34 30.79 -19.65 -28.45
C ASN A 34 30.65 -21.14 -28.15
N LYS A 35 31.77 -21.89 -28.15
CA LYS A 35 31.82 -23.34 -27.86
C LYS A 35 31.32 -23.66 -26.41
N TYR A 36 31.66 -22.81 -25.44
CA TYR A 36 31.35 -23.09 -24.03
C TYR A 36 30.12 -22.35 -23.50
N ALA A 37 29.74 -21.23 -24.08
CA ALA A 37 28.65 -20.39 -23.59
C ALA A 37 27.53 -20.16 -24.62
N GLY A 38 27.61 -20.73 -25.83
CA GLY A 38 26.66 -20.50 -26.91
C GLY A 38 26.78 -19.13 -27.56
N SER A 39 25.95 -18.85 -28.57
CA SER A 39 25.97 -17.55 -29.25
C SER A 39 25.50 -16.42 -28.27
N HIS A 40 26.05 -15.22 -28.48
CA HIS A 40 25.60 -14.05 -27.73
C HIS A 40 24.10 -13.78 -27.93
N THR A 41 23.61 -13.93 -29.16
CA THR A 41 22.19 -13.74 -29.51
C THR A 41 21.29 -14.72 -28.79
N ASP A 42 21.68 -16.02 -28.68
CA ASP A 42 20.88 -17.02 -27.97
C ASP A 42 20.89 -16.77 -26.46
N ARG A 43 22.04 -16.37 -25.90
CA ARG A 43 22.13 -15.99 -24.47
C ARG A 43 21.31 -14.75 -24.14
N CYS A 44 21.34 -13.73 -25.01
CA CYS A 44 20.52 -12.55 -24.85
C CYS A 44 19.02 -12.89 -24.93
N LYS A 45 18.62 -13.75 -25.87
CA LYS A 45 17.22 -14.22 -25.96
C LYS A 45 16.81 -15.02 -24.74
N GLN A 46 17.65 -15.96 -24.26
CA GLN A 46 17.37 -16.73 -23.07
C GLN A 46 17.32 -15.85 -21.82
N LYS A 47 18.23 -14.89 -21.68
CA LYS A 47 18.24 -13.95 -20.56
C LYS A 47 17.05 -13.01 -20.62
N VAL A 48 16.74 -12.45 -21.79
CA VAL A 48 15.54 -11.63 -22.00
C VAL A 48 14.27 -12.43 -21.76
N ALA A 49 14.21 -13.71 -22.15
CA ALA A 49 13.06 -14.56 -21.87
C ALA A 49 12.95 -14.93 -20.37
N CYS A 50 14.08 -15.16 -19.68
CA CYS A 50 14.10 -15.47 -18.26
C CYS A 50 13.86 -14.21 -17.40
N ASP A 51 14.53 -13.10 -17.74
CA ASP A 51 14.35 -11.81 -17.06
C ASP A 51 13.00 -11.16 -17.43
N SER A 52 12.43 -11.48 -18.62
CA SER A 52 11.14 -10.88 -19.02
C SER A 52 9.95 -11.48 -18.30
N ALA A 53 10.02 -12.72 -17.84
CA ALA A 53 8.94 -13.29 -17.02
C ALA A 53 8.84 -12.58 -15.67
N ASP A 54 9.98 -12.32 -15.02
CA ASP A 54 10.01 -11.64 -13.70
C ASP A 54 9.93 -10.08 -13.82
N ILE A 55 10.42 -9.52 -14.94
CA ILE A 55 10.47 -8.06 -15.15
C ILE A 55 9.10 -7.46 -15.48
N PHE A 56 8.20 -8.23 -16.09
CA PHE A 56 6.87 -7.78 -16.49
C PHE A 56 5.74 -8.35 -15.64
N GLU A 57 6.03 -9.00 -14.52
CA GLU A 57 5.00 -9.41 -13.59
C GLU A 57 4.42 -8.18 -12.87
N ILE A 58 3.18 -7.86 -13.23
CA ILE A 58 2.45 -6.75 -12.61
C ILE A 58 2.10 -7.14 -11.19
N GLN A 59 2.57 -6.34 -10.24
CA GLN A 59 2.18 -6.46 -8.84
C GLN A 59 0.92 -5.65 -8.58
N LYS A 60 -0.04 -6.29 -7.93
CA LYS A 60 -1.36 -5.76 -7.62
C LYS A 60 -1.44 -5.42 -6.13
N THR A 61 -1.69 -4.18 -5.80
CA THR A 61 -1.85 -3.73 -4.41
C THR A 61 -3.22 -3.10 -4.21
N ILE A 62 -3.87 -3.42 -3.09
CA ILE A 62 -5.10 -2.74 -2.65
C ILE A 62 -4.74 -1.80 -1.52
N LEU A 63 -5.13 -0.54 -1.65
CA LEU A 63 -4.98 0.51 -0.64
C LEU A 63 -6.30 0.70 0.10
N MET A 64 -6.30 0.48 1.40
CA MET A 64 -7.48 0.56 2.28
C MET A 64 -7.35 1.75 3.24
N PRO A 65 -7.97 2.90 2.91
CA PRO A 65 -7.93 4.09 3.76
C PRO A 65 -8.98 4.04 4.87
N ASP A 66 -8.65 4.55 6.05
CA ASP A 66 -9.59 5.07 7.06
C ASP A 66 -10.80 4.14 7.34
N ILE A 67 -10.54 2.92 7.83
CA ILE A 67 -11.58 1.95 8.21
C ILE A 67 -12.32 2.41 9.46
N HIS A 68 -11.57 3.02 10.43
CA HIS A 68 -12.12 3.54 11.68
C HIS A 68 -12.96 2.55 12.49
N TYR A 69 -12.49 1.30 12.62
CA TYR A 69 -13.18 0.33 13.47
C TYR A 69 -13.47 0.94 14.88
N PRO A 70 -14.66 0.82 15.44
CA PRO A 70 -15.81 0.02 15.00
C PRO A 70 -16.78 0.75 14.04
N HIS A 71 -16.46 1.94 13.55
CA HIS A 71 -17.35 2.79 12.75
C HIS A 71 -17.24 2.55 11.23
N TYR A 72 -16.70 1.42 10.81
CA TYR A 72 -16.64 1.07 9.39
C TYR A 72 -18.04 0.83 8.79
N ASP A 73 -18.20 1.04 7.48
CA ASP A 73 -19.43 0.66 6.80
C ASP A 73 -19.35 -0.82 6.41
N GLN A 74 -20.21 -1.65 7.03
CA GLN A 74 -20.19 -3.09 6.83
C GLN A 74 -20.44 -3.48 5.36
N ARG A 75 -21.36 -2.78 4.65
CA ARG A 75 -21.68 -3.06 3.26
C ARG A 75 -20.49 -2.75 2.35
N VAL A 76 -19.79 -1.65 2.64
CA VAL A 76 -18.57 -1.26 1.94
C VAL A 76 -17.48 -2.32 2.12
N MET A 77 -17.31 -2.79 3.36
CA MET A 77 -16.30 -3.82 3.66
C MET A 77 -16.64 -5.16 3.02
N GLU A 78 -17.90 -5.59 3.08
CA GLU A 78 -18.35 -6.84 2.42
C GLU A 78 -18.10 -6.82 0.91
N ALA A 79 -18.40 -5.71 0.22
CA ALA A 79 -18.12 -5.54 -1.21
C ALA A 79 -16.62 -5.55 -1.52
N LEU A 80 -15.80 -4.92 -0.67
CA LEU A 80 -14.34 -4.93 -0.81
C LEU A 80 -13.77 -6.34 -0.59
N GLU A 81 -14.24 -7.08 0.41
CA GLU A 81 -13.82 -8.46 0.66
C GLU A 81 -14.17 -9.40 -0.50
N GLU A 82 -15.37 -9.26 -1.10
CA GLU A 82 -15.75 -9.98 -2.33
C GLU A 82 -14.76 -9.68 -3.46
N PHE A 83 -14.36 -8.42 -3.61
CA PHE A 83 -13.37 -8.02 -4.59
C PHE A 83 -11.98 -8.60 -4.29
N ILE A 84 -11.53 -8.59 -3.03
CA ILE A 84 -10.24 -9.16 -2.62
C ILE A 84 -10.17 -10.66 -2.97
N ILE A 85 -11.24 -11.42 -2.72
CA ILE A 85 -11.32 -12.85 -3.07
C ILE A 85 -11.15 -13.06 -4.57
N ASP A 86 -11.74 -12.22 -5.39
CA ASP A 86 -11.69 -12.36 -6.86
C ASP A 86 -10.37 -11.84 -7.45
N TYR A 87 -9.91 -10.70 -6.98
CA TYR A 87 -8.75 -9.99 -7.52
C TYR A 87 -7.42 -10.60 -7.11
N GLN A 88 -7.35 -11.21 -5.91
CA GLN A 88 -6.16 -11.80 -5.31
C GLN A 88 -4.93 -10.87 -5.43
N PRO A 89 -4.85 -9.83 -4.59
CA PRO A 89 -3.75 -8.88 -4.62
C PRO A 89 -2.44 -9.51 -4.12
N ASN A 90 -1.31 -8.97 -4.58
CA ASN A 90 0.02 -9.30 -4.05
C ASN A 90 0.33 -8.56 -2.74
N GLU A 91 -0.41 -7.47 -2.47
CA GLU A 91 -0.24 -6.70 -1.24
C GLU A 91 -1.56 -6.01 -0.82
N LEU A 92 -1.85 -6.04 0.50
CA LEU A 92 -2.83 -5.20 1.15
C LEU A 92 -2.12 -4.11 1.96
N VAL A 93 -2.51 -2.86 1.76
CA VAL A 93 -1.98 -1.72 2.51
C VAL A 93 -3.10 -1.06 3.31
N TYR A 94 -3.01 -1.15 4.63
CA TYR A 94 -3.83 -0.43 5.58
C TYR A 94 -3.21 0.97 5.76
N MET A 95 -3.87 2.00 5.23
CA MET A 95 -3.26 3.33 5.05
C MET A 95 -3.28 4.22 6.31
N GLY A 96 -3.53 3.64 7.49
CA GLY A 96 -3.70 4.38 8.75
C GLY A 96 -5.17 4.68 9.06
N ASP A 97 -5.42 5.10 10.29
CA ASP A 97 -6.76 5.34 10.85
C ASP A 97 -7.68 4.12 10.69
N GLN A 98 -7.11 2.95 10.97
CA GLN A 98 -7.84 1.68 10.87
C GLN A 98 -8.74 1.44 12.07
N ILE A 99 -8.37 1.99 13.23
CA ILE A 99 -9.12 1.91 14.49
C ILE A 99 -9.37 3.32 15.02
N SER A 100 -10.60 3.63 15.42
CA SER A 100 -10.97 4.96 15.91
C SER A 100 -10.34 5.34 17.23
N LEU A 101 -10.20 4.37 18.16
CA LEU A 101 -9.62 4.59 19.49
C LEU A 101 -10.28 5.75 20.26
N ASP A 102 -11.60 5.86 20.18
CA ASP A 102 -12.37 6.97 20.74
C ASP A 102 -12.27 7.05 22.27
N CYS A 103 -12.06 5.90 22.93
CA CYS A 103 -11.92 5.84 24.40
C CYS A 103 -10.72 6.62 24.94
N ILE A 104 -9.63 6.73 24.16
CA ILE A 104 -8.41 7.48 24.51
C ILE A 104 -8.26 8.80 23.76
N SER A 105 -9.23 9.15 22.90
CA SER A 105 -9.19 10.37 22.10
C SER A 105 -9.20 11.63 22.97
N TYR A 106 -8.23 12.52 22.76
CA TYR A 106 -8.18 13.84 23.39
C TYR A 106 -9.46 14.65 23.12
N TRP A 107 -10.00 14.60 21.91
CA TRP A 107 -11.22 15.31 21.52
C TRP A 107 -12.48 14.84 22.27
N ASN A 108 -12.41 13.66 22.87
CA ASN A 108 -13.50 13.06 23.63
C ASN A 108 -13.32 13.17 25.16
N LYS A 109 -12.26 13.86 25.66
CA LYS A 109 -12.01 14.04 27.11
C LYS A 109 -13.24 14.59 27.87
N ARG A 110 -14.01 15.48 27.25
CA ARG A 110 -15.19 16.12 27.84
C ARG A 110 -16.52 15.55 27.34
N LYS A 111 -16.52 14.35 26.79
CA LYS A 111 -17.71 13.69 26.24
C LYS A 111 -17.87 12.29 26.85
N PRO A 112 -18.15 12.18 28.17
CA PRO A 112 -18.21 10.89 28.86
C PRO A 112 -19.28 9.97 28.28
N LEU A 113 -20.44 10.51 27.89
CA LEU A 113 -21.52 9.72 27.30
C LEU A 113 -21.08 9.06 25.96
N LEU A 114 -20.29 9.75 25.14
CA LEU A 114 -19.76 9.19 23.89
C LEU A 114 -18.76 8.04 24.15
N LYS A 115 -18.06 8.08 25.28
CA LYS A 115 -17.05 7.09 25.69
C LYS A 115 -17.62 5.95 26.53
N GLU A 116 -18.90 6.05 26.92
CA GLU A 116 -19.53 5.05 27.77
C GLU A 116 -19.49 3.67 27.15
N GLY A 117 -19.01 2.68 27.89
CA GLY A 117 -18.88 1.31 27.41
C GLY A 117 -17.71 1.03 26.48
N GLN A 118 -17.03 2.06 25.96
CA GLN A 118 -15.87 1.84 25.10
C GLN A 118 -14.65 1.36 25.89
N ARG A 119 -13.92 0.41 25.32
CA ARG A 119 -12.72 -0.16 25.92
C ARG A 119 -11.69 -0.42 24.84
N LEU A 120 -10.46 0.07 25.03
CA LEU A 120 -9.34 -0.07 24.10
C LEU A 120 -9.14 -1.53 23.61
N LEU A 121 -9.10 -2.45 24.55
CA LEU A 121 -8.88 -3.87 24.19
C LEU A 121 -10.06 -4.50 23.43
N ASN A 122 -11.26 -3.97 23.58
CA ASN A 122 -12.41 -4.43 22.79
C ASN A 122 -12.30 -3.95 21.35
N ASP A 123 -11.81 -2.73 21.15
CA ASP A 123 -11.55 -2.20 19.81
C ASP A 123 -10.47 -3.03 19.11
N TYR A 124 -9.37 -3.38 19.79
CA TYR A 124 -8.32 -4.24 19.26
C TYR A 124 -8.84 -5.62 18.87
N LYS A 125 -9.51 -6.31 19.80
CA LYS A 125 -10.07 -7.64 19.57
C LYS A 125 -11.09 -7.65 18.43
N GLY A 126 -11.95 -6.63 18.42
CA GLY A 126 -12.96 -6.52 17.38
C GLY A 126 -12.35 -6.23 16.00
N PHE A 127 -11.38 -5.33 15.92
CA PHE A 127 -10.66 -5.05 14.68
C PHE A 127 -9.93 -6.29 14.16
N ASP A 128 -9.24 -7.01 15.04
CA ASP A 128 -8.60 -8.27 14.69
C ASP A 128 -9.61 -9.28 14.12
N HIS A 129 -10.69 -9.53 14.84
CA HIS A 129 -11.69 -10.53 14.45
C HIS A 129 -12.46 -10.16 13.19
N HIS A 130 -12.90 -8.90 13.07
CA HIS A 130 -13.79 -8.48 11.98
C HIS A 130 -13.04 -8.02 10.73
N ILE A 131 -11.77 -7.66 10.84
CA ILE A 131 -10.99 -7.12 9.73
C ILE A 131 -9.76 -7.99 9.43
N LEU A 132 -8.79 -8.06 10.36
CA LEU A 132 -7.49 -8.67 10.04
C LEU A 132 -7.62 -10.17 9.74
N GLN A 133 -8.24 -10.95 10.63
CA GLN A 133 -8.40 -12.40 10.45
C GLN A 133 -9.23 -12.71 9.19
N ARG A 134 -10.22 -11.89 8.86
CA ARG A 134 -11.01 -12.07 7.63
C ARG A 134 -10.18 -11.81 6.39
N HIS A 135 -9.41 -10.71 6.36
CA HIS A 135 -8.53 -10.41 5.24
C HIS A 135 -7.42 -11.44 5.06
N GLU A 136 -6.88 -11.97 6.16
CA GLU A 136 -5.92 -13.07 6.13
C GLU A 136 -6.51 -14.35 5.55
N ALA A 137 -7.75 -14.66 5.92
CA ALA A 137 -8.43 -15.88 5.43
C ALA A 137 -8.80 -15.84 3.94
N ILE A 138 -8.99 -14.66 3.37
CA ILE A 138 -9.42 -14.49 1.97
C ILE A 138 -8.28 -14.16 1.00
N THR A 139 -7.08 -13.90 1.49
CA THR A 139 -5.88 -13.65 0.68
C THR A 139 -4.95 -14.85 0.66
N SER A 140 -4.12 -14.97 -0.38
CA SER A 140 -3.10 -16.01 -0.43
C SER A 140 -2.03 -15.82 0.65
N ASP A 141 -1.34 -16.91 1.05
CA ASP A 141 -0.23 -16.85 2.02
C ASP A 141 0.93 -15.96 1.55
N SER A 142 1.09 -15.80 0.24
CA SER A 142 2.11 -14.93 -0.37
C SER A 142 1.70 -13.46 -0.41
N CYS A 143 0.46 -13.11 -0.05
CA CYS A 143 0.02 -11.73 -0.01
C CYS A 143 0.73 -10.96 1.11
N ARG A 144 1.49 -9.94 0.74
CA ARG A 144 2.13 -9.05 1.70
C ARG A 144 1.09 -8.17 2.36
N ARG A 145 1.32 -7.85 3.63
CA ARG A 145 0.45 -6.95 4.39
C ARG A 145 1.27 -5.83 4.99
N THR A 146 0.88 -4.60 4.70
CA THR A 146 1.52 -3.39 5.21
C THR A 146 0.52 -2.62 6.06
N PHE A 147 0.89 -2.33 7.30
CA PHE A 147 0.07 -1.58 8.25
C PHE A 147 0.76 -0.24 8.53
N MET A 148 0.13 0.84 8.11
CA MET A 148 0.60 2.20 8.35
C MET A 148 -0.07 2.76 9.59
N ILE A 149 0.70 3.41 10.45
CA ILE A 149 0.19 4.10 11.64
C ILE A 149 -0.39 5.44 11.19
N GLY A 150 -1.69 5.63 11.39
CA GLY A 150 -2.38 6.90 11.19
C GLY A 150 -2.39 7.75 12.46
N ASN A 151 -3.05 8.90 12.40
CA ASN A 151 -3.12 9.78 13.56
C ASN A 151 -4.02 9.22 14.68
N HIS A 152 -4.93 8.29 14.36
CA HIS A 152 -5.73 7.62 15.38
C HIS A 152 -4.91 6.59 16.15
N GLU A 153 -4.13 5.76 15.47
CA GLU A 153 -3.22 4.82 16.14
C GLU A 153 -2.14 5.57 16.93
N TYR A 154 -1.63 6.70 16.42
CA TYR A 154 -0.66 7.54 17.13
C TYR A 154 -1.20 8.11 18.45
N ARG A 155 -2.53 8.15 18.64
CA ARG A 155 -3.13 8.52 19.94
C ARG A 155 -2.66 7.64 21.09
N ILE A 156 -2.25 6.40 20.82
CA ILE A 156 -1.72 5.48 21.84
C ILE A 156 -0.44 6.05 22.43
N GLU A 157 0.48 6.48 21.58
CA GLU A 157 1.73 7.11 22.02
C GLU A 157 1.45 8.40 22.78
N MET A 158 0.59 9.27 22.25
CA MET A 158 0.16 10.50 22.90
C MET A 158 -0.51 10.24 24.26
N TYR A 159 -1.27 9.15 24.38
CA TYR A 159 -1.92 8.77 25.63
C TYR A 159 -0.90 8.25 26.67
N CYS A 160 0.12 7.52 26.22
CA CYS A 160 1.21 7.07 27.08
C CYS A 160 2.10 8.22 27.57
N GLU A 161 2.26 9.32 26.80
CA GLU A 161 2.92 10.54 27.29
C GLU A 161 2.19 11.16 28.50
N GLU A 162 0.85 11.09 28.50
CA GLU A 162 0.04 11.53 29.66
C GLU A 162 -0.05 10.45 30.76
N HIS A 163 0.22 9.17 30.43
CA HIS A 163 0.06 7.99 31.28
C HIS A 163 1.26 7.03 31.12
N PRO A 164 2.47 7.44 31.55
CA PRO A 164 3.68 6.66 31.29
C PRO A 164 3.69 5.26 31.91
N GLU A 165 2.85 5.02 32.94
CA GLU A 165 2.65 3.70 33.54
C GLU A 165 2.04 2.68 32.58
N LEU A 166 1.46 3.11 31.46
CA LEU A 166 0.85 2.25 30.44
C LEU A 166 1.76 1.95 29.26
N GLN A 167 2.94 2.56 29.20
CA GLN A 167 3.86 2.36 28.09
C GLN A 167 4.24 0.88 27.96
N GLY A 168 4.12 0.35 26.73
CA GLY A 168 4.35 -1.05 26.41
C GLY A 168 3.23 -2.01 26.80
N MET A 169 2.20 -1.55 27.53
CA MET A 169 1.05 -2.38 27.93
C MET A 169 -0.13 -2.30 26.94
N ILE A 170 -0.25 -1.17 26.25
CA ILE A 170 -1.38 -0.89 25.35
C ILE A 170 -0.93 -0.69 23.90
N ASP A 171 0.28 -1.09 23.57
CA ASP A 171 0.80 -0.99 22.20
C ASP A 171 -0.01 -1.87 21.25
N LEU A 172 -0.53 -1.23 20.18
CA LEU A 172 -1.38 -1.87 19.19
C LEU A 172 -0.65 -2.98 18.41
N VAL A 173 0.58 -2.70 17.96
CA VAL A 173 1.34 -3.61 17.12
C VAL A 173 1.66 -4.90 17.86
N SER A 174 2.11 -4.75 19.11
CA SER A 174 2.41 -5.88 20.00
C SER A 174 1.15 -6.64 20.41
N TYR A 175 0.05 -5.93 20.73
CA TYR A 175 -1.20 -6.57 21.15
C TYR A 175 -1.82 -7.43 20.04
N LEU A 176 -1.80 -6.94 18.82
CA LEU A 176 -2.32 -7.65 17.63
C LEU A 176 -1.30 -8.62 17.04
N ASP A 177 -0.10 -8.68 17.59
CA ASP A 177 1.00 -9.54 17.13
C ASP A 177 1.34 -9.35 15.64
N LEU A 178 1.23 -8.11 15.15
CA LEU A 178 1.28 -7.81 13.72
C LEU A 178 2.60 -8.22 13.07
N GLU A 179 3.74 -7.99 13.74
CA GLU A 179 5.06 -8.33 13.20
C GLU A 179 5.24 -9.84 13.03
N ASN A 180 4.86 -10.66 14.03
CA ASN A 180 4.93 -12.12 13.95
C ASN A 180 3.93 -12.68 12.93
N ARG A 181 2.82 -11.99 12.68
CA ARG A 181 1.85 -12.30 11.61
C ARG A 181 2.34 -11.88 10.22
N GLY A 182 3.54 -11.31 10.11
CA GLY A 182 4.18 -10.91 8.85
C GLY A 182 3.72 -9.57 8.29
N TYR A 183 3.12 -8.72 9.10
CA TYR A 183 2.81 -7.34 8.68
C TYR A 183 4.06 -6.48 8.69
N LYS A 184 4.25 -5.71 7.62
CA LYS A 184 5.22 -4.62 7.59
C LYS A 184 4.60 -3.39 8.26
N ILE A 185 5.20 -2.91 9.33
CA ILE A 185 4.73 -1.71 10.03
C ILE A 185 5.42 -0.48 9.45
N ILE A 186 4.61 0.53 9.12
CA ILE A 186 5.09 1.86 8.70
C ILE A 186 4.75 2.83 9.83
N PRO A 187 5.76 3.40 10.50
CA PRO A 187 5.57 4.36 11.59
C PRO A 187 4.77 5.59 11.17
N PHE A 188 4.23 6.29 12.16
CA PHE A 188 3.48 7.51 11.93
C PHE A 188 4.31 8.54 11.15
N ASN A 189 3.70 9.14 10.14
CA ASN A 189 4.31 10.12 9.23
C ASN A 189 5.42 9.57 8.32
N GLU A 190 5.65 8.27 8.27
CA GLU A 190 6.58 7.69 7.30
C GLU A 190 5.91 7.33 5.97
N ILE A 191 6.75 7.15 4.96
CA ILE A 191 6.32 6.90 3.58
C ILE A 191 6.47 5.42 3.25
N HIS A 192 5.40 4.77 2.83
CA HIS A 192 5.47 3.49 2.13
C HIS A 192 5.60 3.72 0.63
N LYS A 193 6.47 2.96 -0.05
CA LYS A 193 6.71 3.11 -1.49
C LYS A 193 6.24 1.88 -2.27
N ILE A 194 5.46 2.14 -3.33
CA ILE A 194 5.04 1.16 -4.32
C ILE A 194 5.57 1.62 -5.68
N GLY A 195 6.72 1.10 -6.08
CA GLY A 195 7.42 1.61 -7.24
C GLY A 195 7.75 3.11 -7.10
N LYS A 196 7.26 3.94 -8.03
CA LYS A 196 7.41 5.41 -8.00
C LYS A 196 6.26 6.14 -7.31
N LEU A 197 5.33 5.42 -6.70
CA LEU A 197 4.24 5.99 -5.92
C LEU A 197 4.62 6.01 -4.45
N ASN A 198 4.47 7.15 -3.81
CA ASN A 198 4.58 7.31 -2.37
C ASN A 198 3.18 7.21 -1.75
N VAL A 199 3.03 6.33 -0.75
CA VAL A 199 1.81 6.14 0.01
C VAL A 199 2.04 6.71 1.40
N ILE A 200 1.18 7.62 1.84
CA ILE A 200 1.21 8.23 3.16
C ILE A 200 -0.18 8.19 3.78
N HIS A 201 -0.28 8.34 5.10
CA HIS A 201 -1.60 8.52 5.71
C HIS A 201 -2.21 9.87 5.32
N GLY A 202 -1.49 10.98 5.50
CA GLY A 202 -1.92 12.32 5.13
C GLY A 202 -1.57 13.36 6.20
N PHE A 203 -1.44 14.64 5.78
CA PHE A 203 -1.02 15.73 6.66
C PHE A 203 -1.93 16.96 6.56
N TYR A 204 -2.55 17.20 5.41
CA TYR A 204 -3.23 18.45 5.12
C TYR A 204 -4.73 18.22 4.92
N TRP A 205 -5.57 19.03 5.57
CA TRP A 205 -7.05 18.93 5.53
C TRP A 205 -7.73 20.22 5.04
N ASN A 206 -6.97 21.18 4.51
CA ASN A 206 -7.53 22.43 3.97
C ASN A 206 -8.24 22.18 2.63
N LYS A 207 -8.97 23.18 2.14
CA LYS A 207 -9.75 23.11 0.90
C LYS A 207 -8.94 22.61 -0.32
N TYR A 208 -7.66 22.93 -0.40
CA TYR A 208 -6.76 22.57 -1.50
C TYR A 208 -5.66 21.61 -1.04
N HIS A 209 -6.03 20.61 -0.25
CA HIS A 209 -5.08 19.68 0.37
C HIS A 209 -4.24 18.89 -0.67
N ALA A 210 -4.81 18.57 -1.85
CA ALA A 210 -4.03 17.86 -2.88
C ALA A 210 -2.94 18.75 -3.51
N VAL A 211 -3.22 20.06 -3.72
CA VAL A 211 -2.22 21.02 -4.19
C VAL A 211 -1.09 21.12 -3.17
N LYS A 212 -1.45 21.33 -1.90
CA LYS A 212 -0.47 21.49 -0.83
C LYS A 212 0.37 20.22 -0.60
N THR A 213 -0.24 19.05 -0.70
CA THR A 213 0.47 17.77 -0.62
C THR A 213 1.47 17.64 -1.78
N LEU A 214 1.06 17.93 -3.01
CA LEU A 214 1.96 17.85 -4.16
C LEU A 214 3.14 18.82 -4.05
N GLU A 215 2.90 20.03 -3.57
CA GLU A 215 3.96 21.04 -3.35
C GLU A 215 4.95 20.61 -2.26
N ALA A 216 4.47 19.93 -1.21
CA ALA A 216 5.32 19.50 -0.11
C ALA A 216 6.17 18.27 -0.45
N PHE A 217 5.65 17.34 -1.25
CA PHE A 217 6.31 16.06 -1.55
C PHE A 217 7.05 16.03 -2.88
N GLU A 218 6.72 16.93 -3.81
CA GLU A 218 7.33 17.04 -5.14
C GLU A 218 7.44 15.70 -5.91
N GLY A 219 6.46 14.79 -5.71
CA GLY A 219 6.45 13.44 -6.27
C GLY A 219 5.04 12.89 -6.44
N ASN A 220 4.93 11.67 -6.92
CA ASN A 220 3.65 10.97 -6.97
C ASN A 220 3.27 10.50 -5.58
N VAL A 221 2.12 10.97 -5.07
CA VAL A 221 1.64 10.69 -3.72
C VAL A 221 0.18 10.27 -3.75
N VAL A 222 -0.15 9.20 -3.03
CA VAL A 222 -1.53 8.84 -2.66
C VAL A 222 -1.67 8.90 -1.14
N TYR A 223 -2.78 9.41 -0.65
CA TYR A 223 -3.00 9.60 0.78
C TYR A 223 -4.48 9.51 1.17
N ALA A 224 -4.70 9.29 2.46
CA ALA A 224 -5.97 9.09 3.14
C ALA A 224 -6.33 10.28 4.07
N HIS A 225 -6.78 10.07 5.29
CA HIS A 225 -6.97 11.01 6.39
C HIS A 225 -8.16 11.99 6.25
N VAL A 226 -8.33 12.61 5.09
CA VAL A 226 -9.35 13.68 4.90
C VAL A 226 -10.73 13.15 4.50
N HIS A 227 -10.83 11.88 4.09
CA HIS A 227 -12.03 11.20 3.61
C HIS A 227 -12.72 11.88 2.40
N ASN A 228 -12.07 12.89 1.85
CA ASN A 228 -12.58 13.71 0.74
C ASN A 228 -11.67 13.55 -0.48
N PRO A 229 -12.09 12.79 -1.50
CA PRO A 229 -11.29 12.60 -2.70
C PRO A 229 -10.95 13.90 -3.40
N GLN A 230 -9.67 14.10 -3.66
CA GLN A 230 -9.18 15.22 -4.43
C GLN A 230 -7.93 14.79 -5.20
N MET A 231 -7.79 15.24 -6.42
CA MET A 231 -6.59 14.99 -7.21
C MET A 231 -6.03 16.29 -7.77
N TYR A 232 -4.72 16.44 -7.70
CA TYR A 232 -4.01 17.50 -8.37
C TYR A 232 -2.80 16.94 -9.11
N ALA A 233 -2.56 17.43 -10.32
CA ALA A 233 -1.47 17.02 -11.18
C ALA A 233 -0.65 18.22 -11.64
N LYS A 234 0.67 18.04 -11.74
CA LYS A 234 1.60 19.08 -12.19
C LYS A 234 2.59 18.50 -13.20
N VAL A 235 2.80 19.22 -14.29
CA VAL A 235 3.83 18.95 -15.28
C VAL A 235 4.66 20.22 -15.44
N SER A 236 5.98 20.08 -15.42
CA SER A 236 6.86 21.20 -15.75
C SER A 236 6.78 21.49 -17.25
N PRO A 237 6.51 22.73 -17.69
CA PRO A 237 6.54 23.07 -19.10
C PRO A 237 7.97 23.03 -19.70
N ILE A 238 8.99 23.14 -18.85
CA ILE A 238 10.41 23.14 -19.24
C ILE A 238 10.94 21.69 -19.26
N ASP A 239 10.65 20.91 -18.21
CA ASP A 239 11.03 19.51 -18.11
C ASP A 239 9.78 18.62 -18.02
N ARG A 240 9.33 18.09 -19.17
CA ARG A 240 8.15 17.23 -19.25
C ARG A 240 8.36 15.83 -18.69
N LYS A 241 9.55 15.50 -18.19
CA LYS A 241 9.82 14.21 -17.53
C LYS A 241 9.24 14.12 -16.12
N GLY A 242 8.87 15.25 -15.55
CA GLY A 242 8.33 15.34 -14.19
C GLY A 242 6.81 15.47 -14.15
N TYR A 243 6.07 14.41 -14.52
CA TYR A 243 4.64 14.32 -14.22
C TYR A 243 4.46 13.83 -12.78
N HIS A 244 3.88 14.68 -11.94
CA HIS A 244 3.65 14.38 -10.53
C HIS A 244 2.17 14.55 -10.18
N THR A 245 1.66 13.68 -9.31
CA THR A 245 0.27 13.74 -8.85
C THR A 245 0.18 13.60 -7.34
N ALA A 246 -0.76 14.31 -6.72
CA ALA A 246 -1.22 14.02 -5.38
C ALA A 246 -2.70 13.60 -5.45
N THR A 247 -3.01 12.42 -4.94
CA THR A 247 -4.36 11.85 -4.96
C THR A 247 -4.80 11.53 -3.54
N ALA A 248 -5.81 12.23 -3.04
CA ALA A 248 -6.50 11.91 -1.81
C ALA A 248 -7.56 10.85 -2.09
N LEU A 249 -7.64 9.86 -1.21
CA LEU A 249 -8.70 8.87 -1.22
C LEU A 249 -9.83 9.27 -0.27
N GLY A 250 -10.98 8.63 -0.45
CA GLY A 250 -12.06 8.64 0.52
C GLY A 250 -11.74 7.77 1.75
N CYS A 251 -12.74 7.10 2.31
CA CYS A 251 -12.61 6.24 3.48
C CYS A 251 -13.41 4.96 3.32
N LEU A 252 -13.20 4.01 4.24
CA LEU A 252 -14.01 2.78 4.34
C LEU A 252 -14.97 2.81 5.55
N CYS A 253 -14.98 3.94 6.28
CA CYS A 253 -15.87 4.14 7.42
C CYS A 253 -17.26 4.64 6.99
N ASN A 254 -18.17 4.68 7.97
CA ASN A 254 -19.49 5.28 7.81
C ASN A 254 -19.35 6.77 7.48
N ILE A 255 -19.85 7.19 6.32
CA ILE A 255 -19.79 8.57 5.84
C ILE A 255 -20.83 9.49 6.51
N LYS A 256 -21.75 8.94 7.30
CA LYS A 256 -22.75 9.68 8.08
C LYS A 256 -22.63 9.36 9.58
N PRO A 257 -21.50 9.68 10.22
CA PRO A 257 -21.32 9.36 11.63
C PRO A 257 -22.23 10.22 12.51
N ASP A 258 -22.81 9.63 13.56
CA ASP A 258 -23.79 10.27 14.45
C ASP A 258 -23.28 11.56 15.10
N TYR A 259 -21.99 11.63 15.38
CA TYR A 259 -21.40 12.83 16.00
C TYR A 259 -21.46 14.08 15.11
N LYS A 260 -21.60 13.93 13.80
CA LYS A 260 -21.77 15.05 12.86
C LYS A 260 -23.20 15.60 12.82
N ARG A 261 -24.20 14.90 13.40
CA ARG A 261 -25.58 15.39 13.51
C ARG A 261 -26.14 15.98 12.22
N ASN A 262 -25.96 15.28 11.07
CA ASN A 262 -26.36 15.72 9.72
C ASN A 262 -25.64 16.98 9.21
N ALA A 263 -24.55 17.42 9.81
CA ALA A 263 -23.73 18.46 9.24
C ALA A 263 -23.20 18.02 7.87
N PRO A 264 -23.24 18.89 6.83
CA PRO A 264 -22.66 18.56 5.54
C PRO A 264 -21.21 18.11 5.65
N ASN A 265 -20.87 17.02 4.98
CA ASN A 265 -19.50 16.59 4.82
C ASN A 265 -19.26 16.15 3.37
N PHE A 266 -17.99 16.02 3.00
CA PHE A 266 -17.56 15.61 1.67
C PHE A 266 -16.97 14.19 1.67
N TRP A 267 -17.29 13.39 2.67
CA TRP A 267 -16.79 12.03 2.81
C TRP A 267 -17.39 11.12 1.77
N ILE A 268 -16.56 10.30 1.18
CA ILE A 268 -16.94 9.34 0.14
C ILE A 268 -16.29 8.01 0.47
N ASN A 269 -17.04 6.91 0.35
CA ASN A 269 -16.46 5.58 0.46
C ASN A 269 -15.63 5.28 -0.79
N GLN A 270 -14.35 4.98 -0.56
CA GLN A 270 -13.38 4.76 -1.64
C GLN A 270 -12.21 3.92 -1.13
N PHE A 271 -11.70 3.04 -1.99
CA PHE A 271 -10.39 2.40 -1.87
C PHE A 271 -9.61 2.64 -3.15
N ALA A 272 -8.38 2.15 -3.24
CA ALA A 272 -7.66 2.23 -4.51
C ALA A 272 -6.93 0.93 -4.84
N ILE A 273 -6.74 0.72 -6.15
CA ILE A 273 -5.91 -0.34 -6.69
C ILE A 273 -4.64 0.31 -7.25
N VAL A 274 -3.50 -0.27 -6.96
CA VAL A 274 -2.23 0.07 -7.60
C VAL A 274 -1.71 -1.14 -8.35
N GLU A 275 -1.52 -0.97 -9.63
CA GLU A 275 -0.78 -1.93 -10.45
C GLU A 275 0.58 -1.35 -10.80
N HIS A 276 1.66 -2.07 -10.50
CA HIS A 276 2.99 -1.57 -10.79
C HIS A 276 3.94 -2.64 -11.30
N LEU A 277 4.94 -2.18 -12.06
CA LEU A 277 6.06 -3.00 -12.52
C LEU A 277 7.27 -2.79 -11.60
N PRO A 278 7.66 -3.78 -10.77
CA PRO A 278 8.76 -3.62 -9.82
C PRO A 278 10.07 -3.16 -10.45
N ALA A 279 10.42 -3.70 -11.61
CA ALA A 279 11.67 -3.40 -12.30
C ALA A 279 11.82 -1.95 -12.75
N THR A 280 10.73 -1.26 -13.07
CA THR A 280 10.75 0.13 -13.57
C THR A 280 10.16 1.12 -12.58
N GLY A 281 9.37 0.60 -11.64
CA GLY A 281 8.55 1.38 -10.72
C GLY A 281 7.38 2.11 -11.40
N ILE A 282 7.11 1.85 -12.68
CA ILE A 282 5.93 2.38 -13.38
C ILE A 282 4.69 1.83 -12.69
N PHE A 283 3.70 2.67 -12.49
CA PHE A 283 2.46 2.31 -11.80
C PHE A 283 1.23 2.95 -12.45
N ASN A 284 0.09 2.33 -12.22
CA ASN A 284 -1.23 2.90 -12.42
C ASN A 284 -1.96 2.93 -11.07
N LEU A 285 -2.65 4.01 -10.77
CA LEU A 285 -3.48 4.18 -9.58
C LEU A 285 -4.93 4.31 -10.02
N PHE A 286 -5.79 3.44 -9.49
CA PHE A 286 -7.23 3.40 -9.76
C PHE A 286 -8.01 3.62 -8.46
N PRO A 287 -8.39 4.88 -8.12
CA PRO A 287 -9.33 5.12 -7.05
C PRO A 287 -10.71 4.57 -7.42
N ILE A 288 -11.28 3.72 -6.57
CA ILE A 288 -12.56 3.05 -6.78
C ILE A 288 -13.57 3.61 -5.78
N THR A 289 -14.55 4.34 -6.29
CA THR A 289 -15.66 4.86 -5.47
C THR A 289 -16.69 3.78 -5.23
N ILE A 290 -17.10 3.61 -3.97
CA ILE A 290 -18.13 2.69 -3.54
C ILE A 290 -19.41 3.49 -3.28
N ILE A 291 -20.47 3.16 -3.99
CA ILE A 291 -21.77 3.84 -3.88
C ILE A 291 -22.75 2.85 -3.26
N GLU A 292 -23.33 3.23 -2.10
CA GLU A 292 -24.31 2.42 -1.38
C GLU A 292 -23.87 0.96 -1.13
N GLY A 293 -22.55 0.79 -0.86
CA GLY A 293 -21.96 -0.53 -0.57
C GLY A 293 -21.67 -1.37 -1.81
N SER A 294 -21.60 -0.75 -3.01
CA SER A 294 -21.31 -1.46 -4.25
C SER A 294 -20.46 -0.66 -5.23
N PHE A 295 -19.78 -1.34 -6.14
CA PHE A 295 -18.96 -0.74 -7.19
C PHE A 295 -18.77 -1.69 -8.37
N MET A 296 -18.17 -1.17 -9.44
CA MET A 296 -17.79 -1.95 -10.62
C MET A 296 -16.29 -1.83 -10.89
N PHE A 297 -15.66 -2.95 -11.26
CA PHE A 297 -14.31 -2.99 -11.76
C PHE A 297 -14.18 -4.06 -12.85
N ASN A 298 -13.48 -3.78 -13.95
CA ASN A 298 -13.30 -4.67 -15.09
C ASN A 298 -14.60 -5.34 -15.56
N SER A 299 -15.67 -4.55 -15.71
CA SER A 299 -17.01 -5.00 -16.13
C SER A 299 -17.67 -6.02 -15.19
N LYS A 300 -17.18 -6.17 -13.97
CA LYS A 300 -17.79 -6.98 -12.91
C LYS A 300 -18.32 -6.09 -11.81
N TYR A 301 -19.47 -6.46 -11.26
CA TYR A 301 -20.15 -5.79 -10.15
C TYR A 301 -19.77 -6.49 -8.84
N TYR A 302 -19.55 -5.71 -7.79
CA TYR A 302 -19.24 -6.17 -6.43
C TYR A 302 -20.17 -5.48 -5.43
N GLY A 303 -20.64 -6.22 -4.45
CA GLY A 303 -21.61 -5.79 -3.45
C GLY A 303 -22.95 -6.50 -3.56
N LYS A 304 -23.79 -6.39 -2.53
CA LYS A 304 -25.11 -7.03 -2.52
C LYS A 304 -26.01 -6.34 -3.54
N ASN A 305 -26.73 -7.15 -4.33
CA ASN A 305 -27.73 -6.65 -5.26
C ASN A 305 -28.74 -5.74 -4.56
N LEU A 306 -29.09 -4.63 -5.22
CA LEU A 306 -30.16 -3.71 -4.85
C LEU A 306 -31.49 -4.44 -4.70
#